data_c7ed39c8ba8ed090855f2314424dfc1f
#
_entry.id   c7ed39c8ba8ed090855f2314424dfc1f
#
_cell.length_a   1.000
_cell.length_b   1.000
_cell.length_c   1.000
_cell.angle_alpha   90.00
_cell.angle_beta   90.00
_cell.angle_gamma   90.00
#
_symmetry.space_group_name_H-M   'P 1'
#
loop_
_entity.id
_entity.type
_entity.pdbx_description
1 polymer ?
#
loop_
_entity_poly.entity_id
_entity_poly.type
_entity_poly.pdbx_seq_one_letter_code
_entity_poly.pdbx_strand_id
1 'polypeptide(L)'
;SSSRCKRCLSSSAASAAATVKGFMTLREDSGIAGVLVNRVSGAHHYELVRDAVAHYTGLPCVGYIEKHVNLALKSRHLGLVPAEEVEDALPRIQEAARQVADTLDLPMILELARRAPVLPVAPRKYPRMDGFRMGLARDKAFSFYYRANLDALEGAGVELVPFSPLEDGELPKGLDGLYLGGGFPEVFKVRLSANISMRQSIRTALESGMPCYAECGGMMYLSESIDSAEMVGFLPQVCRMTDRLQRFGYVLVADLKTGRTYPAHEFHHAATEATGEAAYDFEIRKASRPELCWPGGMHKGNTTAGFAHLHFLSHPEWMERLWR
;
A
#
# COMPACT_ATOMS: atom_id res chain seq x y z
N SER A 1 -39.64 10.40 -40.64
CA SER A 1 -39.05 9.16 -41.17
C SER A 1 -37.76 8.84 -40.39
N SER A 2 -37.92 7.87 -39.54
CA SER A 2 -36.97 7.45 -38.54
C SER A 2 -36.21 6.20 -39.01
N SER A 3 -35.03 6.39 -39.55
CA SER A 3 -34.13 5.27 -39.88
C SER A 3 -32.71 5.43 -39.34
N ARG A 4 -32.58 6.04 -38.16
CA ARG A 4 -31.28 6.17 -37.45
C ARG A 4 -31.33 5.49 -36.10
N CYS A 5 -31.64 4.25 -36.02
CA CYS A 5 -31.36 3.54 -34.79
C CYS A 5 -31.40 2.04 -34.99
N LYS A 6 -30.33 1.45 -35.41
CA LYS A 6 -30.00 0.03 -35.19
C LYS A 6 -28.57 -0.25 -35.66
N ARG A 7 -27.56 0.58 -35.27
CA ARG A 7 -26.27 -0.05 -35.04
C ARG A 7 -26.42 -0.81 -33.73
N CYS A 8 -26.49 -2.10 -33.81
CA CYS A 8 -26.33 -2.96 -32.63
C CYS A 8 -24.99 -2.60 -32.03
N LEU A 9 -25.04 -1.78 -30.96
CA LEU A 9 -23.87 -1.57 -30.12
C LEU A 9 -23.41 -2.96 -29.69
N SER A 10 -22.17 -3.32 -29.95
CA SER A 10 -21.64 -4.62 -29.53
C SER A 10 -21.92 -4.76 -28.03
N SER A 11 -22.20 -5.96 -27.55
CA SER A 11 -22.50 -6.20 -26.12
C SER A 11 -21.42 -5.65 -25.20
N SER A 12 -20.18 -5.62 -25.66
CA SER A 12 -19.03 -5.05 -24.92
C SER A 12 -19.09 -3.52 -24.77
N ALA A 13 -19.51 -2.78 -25.80
CA ALA A 13 -19.62 -1.32 -25.72
C ALA A 13 -20.77 -0.88 -24.82
N ALA A 14 -21.94 -1.54 -24.90
CA ALA A 14 -23.06 -1.29 -24.01
C ALA A 14 -22.73 -1.65 -22.54
N SER A 15 -21.98 -2.72 -22.32
CA SER A 15 -21.52 -3.11 -20.96
C SER A 15 -20.60 -2.07 -20.35
N ALA A 16 -19.69 -1.48 -21.12
CA ALA A 16 -18.83 -0.39 -20.65
C ALA A 16 -19.66 0.83 -20.23
N ALA A 17 -20.63 1.24 -21.07
CA ALA A 17 -21.53 2.34 -20.73
C ALA A 17 -22.39 2.05 -19.50
N ALA A 18 -22.90 0.82 -19.36
CA ALA A 18 -23.66 0.38 -18.18
C ALA A 18 -22.82 0.44 -16.91
N THR A 19 -21.54 0.04 -16.98
CA THR A 19 -20.60 0.14 -15.85
C THR A 19 -20.40 1.61 -15.43
N VAL A 20 -20.14 2.50 -16.37
CA VAL A 20 -20.00 3.95 -16.09
C VAL A 20 -21.28 4.51 -15.49
N LYS A 21 -22.43 4.17 -16.09
CA LYS A 21 -23.75 4.61 -15.59
C LYS A 21 -24.00 4.11 -14.16
N GLY A 22 -23.63 2.86 -13.88
CA GLY A 22 -23.71 2.29 -12.52
C GLY A 22 -22.90 3.10 -11.51
N PHE A 23 -21.66 3.44 -11.81
CA PHE A 23 -20.83 4.27 -10.93
C PHE A 23 -21.40 5.69 -10.75
N MET A 24 -21.96 6.29 -11.80
CA MET A 24 -22.57 7.62 -11.69
C MET A 24 -23.79 7.64 -10.77
N THR A 25 -24.57 6.53 -10.73
CA THR A 25 -25.82 6.45 -9.97
C THR A 25 -25.68 5.77 -8.61
N LEU A 26 -24.56 5.07 -8.37
CA LEU A 26 -24.31 4.39 -7.09
C LEU A 26 -24.16 5.40 -5.94
N ARG A 27 -23.59 6.58 -6.24
CA ARG A 27 -23.42 7.69 -5.30
C ARG A 27 -23.73 9.01 -6.01
N GLU A 28 -24.50 9.85 -5.36
CA GLU A 28 -24.88 11.17 -5.92
C GLU A 28 -23.66 12.09 -6.10
N ASP A 29 -22.62 11.91 -5.27
CA ASP A 29 -21.38 12.68 -5.27
C ASP A 29 -20.23 12.01 -6.05
N SER A 30 -20.54 11.11 -7.01
CA SER A 30 -19.50 10.38 -7.75
C SER A 30 -18.49 11.26 -8.49
N GLY A 31 -18.92 12.48 -8.90
CA GLY A 31 -18.06 13.48 -9.53
C GLY A 31 -17.38 13.03 -10.84
N ILE A 32 -17.88 12.00 -11.49
CA ILE A 32 -17.31 11.49 -12.76
C ILE A 32 -17.54 12.52 -13.85
N ALA A 33 -16.45 13.12 -14.37
CA ALA A 33 -16.49 14.17 -15.38
C ALA A 33 -16.08 13.70 -16.78
N GLY A 34 -15.43 12.53 -16.91
CA GLY A 34 -14.98 11.97 -18.18
C GLY A 34 -14.55 10.52 -18.04
N VAL A 35 -14.40 9.85 -19.17
CA VAL A 35 -14.07 8.41 -19.24
C VAL A 35 -12.83 8.19 -20.10
N LEU A 36 -11.84 7.51 -19.55
CA LEU A 36 -10.69 6.98 -20.29
C LEU A 36 -10.92 5.48 -20.50
N VAL A 37 -10.86 5.05 -21.75
CA VAL A 37 -11.12 3.65 -22.12
C VAL A 37 -9.80 2.89 -22.19
N ASN A 38 -9.59 1.93 -21.29
CA ASN A 38 -8.37 1.16 -21.21
C ASN A 38 -8.50 -0.23 -21.85
N ARG A 39 -7.40 -0.76 -22.40
CA ARG A 39 -7.30 -2.11 -22.98
C ARG A 39 -8.23 -2.34 -24.18
N VAL A 40 -8.38 -1.35 -25.03
CA VAL A 40 -9.08 -1.52 -26.31
C VAL A 40 -8.22 -2.29 -27.34
N SER A 41 -8.85 -2.88 -28.33
CA SER A 41 -8.16 -3.57 -29.43
C SER A 41 -7.75 -2.66 -30.60
N GLY A 42 -8.01 -1.34 -30.48
CA GLY A 42 -7.71 -0.34 -31.50
C GLY A 42 -8.76 0.76 -31.58
N ALA A 43 -8.53 1.74 -32.44
CA ALA A 43 -9.36 2.93 -32.60
C ALA A 43 -10.85 2.63 -32.85
N HIS A 44 -11.15 1.67 -33.74
CA HIS A 44 -12.53 1.30 -34.05
C HIS A 44 -13.30 0.76 -32.82
N HIS A 45 -12.63 -0.06 -31.99
CA HIS A 45 -13.23 -0.53 -30.73
C HIS A 45 -13.48 0.65 -29.76
N TYR A 46 -12.54 1.58 -29.67
CA TYR A 46 -12.71 2.80 -28.88
C TYR A 46 -13.94 3.61 -29.36
N GLU A 47 -14.10 3.84 -30.66
CA GLU A 47 -15.23 4.60 -31.20
C GLU A 47 -16.58 4.00 -30.79
N LEU A 48 -16.72 2.68 -30.84
CA LEU A 48 -17.94 2.00 -30.39
C LEU A 48 -18.22 2.23 -28.90
N VAL A 49 -17.19 2.15 -28.06
CA VAL A 49 -17.32 2.37 -26.61
C VAL A 49 -17.60 3.85 -26.32
N ARG A 50 -16.88 4.78 -26.97
CA ARG A 50 -17.10 6.22 -26.86
C ARG A 50 -18.53 6.60 -27.18
N ASP A 51 -19.06 6.13 -28.30
CA ASP A 51 -20.40 6.45 -28.76
C ASP A 51 -21.47 5.88 -27.79
N ALA A 52 -21.24 4.69 -27.26
CA ALA A 52 -22.11 4.09 -26.24
C ALA A 52 -22.07 4.90 -24.92
N VAL A 53 -20.88 5.24 -24.43
CA VAL A 53 -20.72 6.04 -23.22
C VAL A 53 -21.40 7.40 -23.37
N ALA A 54 -21.12 8.12 -24.47
CA ALA A 54 -21.74 9.41 -24.74
C ALA A 54 -23.28 9.31 -24.81
N HIS A 55 -23.80 8.28 -25.48
CA HIS A 55 -25.25 8.08 -25.63
C HIS A 55 -25.97 7.80 -24.31
N TYR A 56 -25.41 6.89 -23.48
CA TYR A 56 -26.10 6.46 -22.25
C TYR A 56 -25.80 7.29 -21.02
N THR A 57 -24.68 7.99 -20.99
CA THR A 57 -24.22 8.72 -19.80
C THR A 57 -24.11 10.22 -19.98
N GLY A 58 -23.97 10.72 -21.21
CA GLY A 58 -23.69 12.11 -21.52
C GLY A 58 -22.24 12.53 -21.23
N LEU A 59 -21.37 11.61 -20.76
CA LEU A 59 -19.99 11.92 -20.45
C LEU A 59 -19.08 11.86 -21.70
N PRO A 60 -18.08 12.75 -21.78
CA PRO A 60 -17.05 12.65 -22.81
C PRO A 60 -16.09 11.48 -22.52
N CYS A 61 -15.63 10.81 -23.59
CA CYS A 61 -14.47 9.95 -23.53
C CYS A 61 -13.22 10.77 -23.89
N VAL A 62 -12.25 10.80 -22.99
CA VAL A 62 -11.01 11.60 -23.12
C VAL A 62 -9.87 10.85 -23.81
N GLY A 63 -10.19 9.75 -24.48
CA GLY A 63 -9.24 8.93 -25.23
C GLY A 63 -9.18 7.48 -24.77
N TYR A 64 -8.16 6.77 -25.23
CA TYR A 64 -8.03 5.34 -24.97
C TYR A 64 -6.57 4.91 -24.84
N ILE A 65 -6.39 3.72 -24.24
CA ILE A 65 -5.12 3.00 -24.18
C ILE A 65 -5.35 1.61 -24.77
N GLU A 66 -4.54 1.24 -25.74
CA GLU A 66 -4.58 -0.07 -26.36
C GLU A 66 -4.01 -1.16 -25.45
N LYS A 67 -4.40 -2.40 -25.70
CA LYS A 67 -3.81 -3.55 -25.04
C LYS A 67 -2.40 -3.78 -25.59
N HIS A 68 -1.40 -3.41 -24.81
CA HIS A 68 0.02 -3.56 -25.16
C HIS A 68 0.67 -4.66 -24.34
N VAL A 69 1.25 -5.65 -25.02
CA VAL A 69 1.92 -6.79 -24.35
C VAL A 69 3.18 -6.31 -23.63
N ASN A 70 3.90 -5.34 -24.24
CA ASN A 70 5.16 -4.83 -23.69
C ASN A 70 5.00 -3.92 -22.46
N LEU A 71 3.77 -3.46 -22.18
CA LEU A 71 3.45 -2.65 -20.98
C LEU A 71 2.99 -3.50 -19.80
N ALA A 72 2.86 -4.81 -19.99
CA ALA A 72 2.45 -5.69 -18.91
C ALA A 72 3.55 -5.83 -17.86
N LEU A 73 3.26 -5.42 -16.63
CA LEU A 73 4.15 -5.63 -15.50
C LEU A 73 3.94 -7.04 -14.93
N LYS A 74 5.05 -7.67 -14.50
CA LYS A 74 4.99 -8.96 -13.81
C LYS A 74 4.30 -8.78 -12.46
N SER A 75 3.47 -9.75 -12.09
CA SER A 75 2.86 -9.82 -10.76
C SER A 75 3.59 -10.81 -9.89
N ARG A 76 3.62 -10.54 -8.60
CA ARG A 76 3.95 -11.49 -7.51
C ARG A 76 2.67 -11.93 -6.80
N HIS A 77 2.81 -12.85 -5.86
CA HIS A 77 1.69 -13.34 -5.07
C HIS A 77 0.96 -12.27 -4.24
N LEU A 78 1.62 -11.15 -3.91
CA LEU A 78 1.03 -10.00 -3.20
C LEU A 78 0.83 -8.76 -4.08
N GLY A 79 0.89 -8.89 -5.39
CA GLY A 79 0.70 -7.76 -6.30
C GLY A 79 1.80 -7.60 -7.34
N LEU A 80 2.04 -6.37 -7.80
CA LEU A 80 3.09 -6.09 -8.78
C LEU A 80 4.48 -6.15 -8.16
N VAL A 81 5.48 -6.46 -9.00
CA VAL A 81 6.88 -6.33 -8.62
C VAL A 81 7.18 -4.86 -8.31
N PRO A 82 7.87 -4.56 -7.19
CA PRO A 82 8.27 -3.19 -6.85
C PRO A 82 9.06 -2.51 -7.97
N ALA A 83 8.91 -1.20 -8.10
CA ALA A 83 9.53 -0.44 -9.20
C ALA A 83 11.06 -0.55 -9.21
N GLU A 84 11.67 -0.65 -8.03
CA GLU A 84 13.11 -0.80 -7.82
C GLU A 84 13.67 -2.13 -8.37
N GLU A 85 12.80 -3.11 -8.62
CA GLU A 85 13.17 -4.42 -9.17
C GLU A 85 12.84 -4.57 -10.66
N VAL A 86 12.21 -3.56 -11.28
CA VAL A 86 11.90 -3.57 -12.72
C VAL A 86 13.05 -2.92 -13.49
N GLU A 87 13.97 -3.74 -14.01
CA GLU A 87 15.18 -3.28 -14.70
C GLU A 87 14.90 -2.38 -15.93
N ASP A 88 13.76 -2.60 -16.60
CA ASP A 88 13.34 -1.86 -17.80
C ASP A 88 12.16 -0.90 -17.54
N ALA A 89 11.98 -0.42 -16.28
CA ALA A 89 10.88 0.45 -15.92
C ALA A 89 10.85 1.75 -16.75
N LEU A 90 11.98 2.43 -16.92
CA LEU A 90 12.05 3.70 -17.67
C LEU A 90 11.69 3.54 -19.15
N PRO A 91 12.26 2.59 -19.91
CA PRO A 91 11.82 2.30 -21.28
C PRO A 91 10.32 2.01 -21.41
N ARG A 92 9.75 1.26 -20.47
CA ARG A 92 8.31 0.96 -20.46
C ARG A 92 7.46 2.20 -20.20
N ILE A 93 7.87 3.05 -19.27
CA ILE A 93 7.19 4.33 -19.00
C ILE A 93 7.24 5.23 -20.24
N GLN A 94 8.38 5.31 -20.93
CA GLN A 94 8.52 6.10 -22.14
C GLN A 94 7.64 5.58 -23.29
N GLU A 95 7.50 4.27 -23.43
CA GLU A 95 6.60 3.67 -24.42
C GLU A 95 5.14 3.95 -24.08
N ALA A 96 4.76 3.80 -22.81
CA ALA A 96 3.43 4.17 -22.34
C ALA A 96 3.14 5.66 -22.57
N ALA A 97 4.11 6.53 -22.31
CA ALA A 97 3.97 7.97 -22.52
C ALA A 97 3.74 8.33 -23.99
N ARG A 98 4.44 7.67 -24.94
CA ARG A 98 4.21 7.86 -26.38
C ARG A 98 2.78 7.47 -26.76
N GLN A 99 2.32 6.29 -26.35
CA GLN A 99 0.96 5.85 -26.63
C GLN A 99 -0.09 6.80 -26.04
N VAL A 100 0.12 7.25 -24.81
CA VAL A 100 -0.75 8.23 -24.15
C VAL A 100 -0.82 9.55 -24.92
N ALA A 101 0.33 10.05 -25.41
CA ALA A 101 0.38 11.29 -26.17
C ALA A 101 -0.42 11.22 -27.49
N ASP A 102 -0.44 10.05 -28.13
CA ASP A 102 -1.11 9.85 -29.43
C ASP A 102 -2.61 9.57 -29.31
N THR A 103 -3.06 9.01 -28.18
CA THR A 103 -4.42 8.47 -28.04
C THR A 103 -5.31 9.17 -27.03
N LEU A 104 -4.74 10.03 -26.16
CA LEU A 104 -5.49 10.81 -25.19
C LEU A 104 -5.67 12.27 -25.60
N ASP A 105 -6.86 12.81 -25.35
CA ASP A 105 -7.14 14.24 -25.44
C ASP A 105 -6.64 14.93 -24.17
N LEU A 106 -5.33 15.17 -24.09
CA LEU A 106 -4.70 15.86 -22.94
C LEU A 106 -5.28 17.25 -22.68
N PRO A 107 -5.55 18.10 -23.73
CA PRO A 107 -6.24 19.37 -23.52
C PRO A 107 -7.57 19.22 -22.82
N MET A 108 -8.41 18.27 -23.22
CA MET A 108 -9.72 18.02 -22.58
C MET A 108 -9.54 17.54 -21.13
N ILE A 109 -8.59 16.65 -20.86
CA ILE A 109 -8.30 16.19 -19.48
C ILE A 109 -7.92 17.37 -18.59
N LEU A 110 -7.04 18.27 -19.07
CA LEU A 110 -6.63 19.46 -18.33
C LEU A 110 -7.80 20.42 -18.12
N GLU A 111 -8.68 20.57 -19.10
CA GLU A 111 -9.88 21.40 -18.98
C GLU A 111 -10.85 20.85 -17.93
N LEU A 112 -11.10 19.53 -17.92
CA LEU A 112 -11.90 18.87 -16.89
C LEU A 112 -11.29 19.06 -15.50
N ALA A 113 -9.96 18.90 -15.40
CA ALA A 113 -9.24 19.12 -14.13
C ALA A 113 -9.36 20.56 -13.62
N ARG A 114 -9.27 21.56 -14.49
CA ARG A 114 -9.44 22.97 -14.11
C ARG A 114 -10.85 23.33 -13.61
N ARG A 115 -11.86 22.60 -14.06
CA ARG A 115 -13.26 22.75 -13.63
C ARG A 115 -13.56 22.06 -12.30
N ALA A 116 -12.64 21.25 -11.78
CA ALA A 116 -12.84 20.60 -10.50
C ALA A 116 -12.97 21.66 -9.38
N PRO A 117 -13.88 21.46 -8.42
CA PRO A 117 -14.03 22.38 -7.32
C PRO A 117 -12.76 22.43 -6.47
N VAL A 118 -12.43 23.60 -5.94
CA VAL A 118 -11.31 23.72 -5.00
C VAL A 118 -11.68 22.99 -3.71
N LEU A 119 -10.86 21.99 -3.36
CA LEU A 119 -11.04 21.27 -2.11
C LEU A 119 -10.52 22.13 -0.94
N PRO A 120 -11.31 22.28 0.13
CA PRO A 120 -10.83 22.97 1.33
C PRO A 120 -9.69 22.15 1.95
N VAL A 121 -8.51 22.74 2.05
CA VAL A 121 -7.35 22.14 2.70
C VAL A 121 -7.19 22.79 4.07
N ALA A 122 -7.45 22.05 5.13
CA ALA A 122 -7.09 22.48 6.48
C ALA A 122 -5.62 22.15 6.75
N PRO A 123 -4.84 23.07 7.35
CA PRO A 123 -3.49 22.75 7.80
C PRO A 123 -3.53 21.54 8.75
N ARG A 124 -2.73 20.53 8.46
CA ARG A 124 -2.61 19.37 9.33
C ARG A 124 -1.71 19.72 10.52
N LYS A 125 -2.15 19.35 11.71
CA LYS A 125 -1.35 19.46 12.92
C LYS A 125 -0.78 18.07 13.21
N TYR A 126 0.52 18.01 13.38
CA TYR A 126 1.23 16.80 13.81
C TYR A 126 1.72 16.99 15.25
N PRO A 127 1.81 15.92 16.05
CA PRO A 127 2.55 15.98 17.30
C PRO A 127 4.01 16.38 17.02
N ARG A 128 4.62 17.15 17.94
CA ARG A 128 6.01 17.59 17.76
C ARG A 128 6.97 16.51 18.25
N MET A 129 7.86 16.09 17.37
CA MET A 129 8.90 15.10 17.60
C MET A 129 10.27 15.61 17.14
N ASP A 130 10.51 16.91 17.37
CA ASP A 130 11.73 17.58 16.90
C ASP A 130 12.99 16.90 17.43
N GLY A 131 13.92 16.64 16.52
CA GLY A 131 15.20 16.00 16.83
C GLY A 131 15.16 14.49 17.02
N PHE A 132 13.97 13.85 16.88
CA PHE A 132 13.86 12.40 16.92
C PHE A 132 14.44 11.79 15.63
N ARG A 133 15.43 10.93 15.75
CA ARG A 133 16.09 10.24 14.64
C ARG A 133 15.55 8.82 14.51
N MET A 134 14.80 8.56 13.47
CA MET A 134 14.13 7.29 13.23
C MET A 134 14.85 6.47 12.16
N GLY A 135 15.37 5.31 12.54
CA GLY A 135 15.87 4.32 11.60
C GLY A 135 14.73 3.75 10.74
N LEU A 136 14.80 3.96 9.44
CA LEU A 136 13.80 3.48 8.47
C LEU A 136 14.40 2.32 7.65
N ALA A 137 13.90 1.09 7.85
CA ALA A 137 14.32 -0.06 7.05
C ALA A 137 13.88 0.15 5.58
N ARG A 138 14.83 0.34 4.66
CA ARG A 138 14.49 0.66 3.27
C ARG A 138 15.46 0.02 2.28
N ASP A 139 14.99 -1.07 1.65
CA ASP A 139 15.66 -1.76 0.55
C ASP A 139 14.65 -2.60 -0.24
N LYS A 140 15.13 -3.56 -1.04
CA LYS A 140 14.26 -4.46 -1.83
C LYS A 140 13.36 -5.36 -0.98
N ALA A 141 13.72 -5.64 0.27
CA ALA A 141 12.91 -6.44 1.18
C ALA A 141 11.87 -5.58 1.94
N PHE A 142 12.15 -4.27 2.12
CA PHE A 142 11.32 -3.34 2.89
C PHE A 142 11.05 -2.07 2.08
N SER A 143 9.97 -2.06 1.31
CA SER A 143 9.63 -0.97 0.40
C SER A 143 8.19 -0.44 0.55
N PHE A 144 7.35 -1.08 1.37
CA PHE A 144 5.95 -0.71 1.51
C PHE A 144 5.75 0.27 2.66
N TYR A 145 5.75 1.54 2.31
CA TYR A 145 5.43 2.65 3.18
C TYR A 145 4.38 3.53 2.53
N TYR A 146 3.37 3.95 3.28
CA TYR A 146 2.55 5.06 2.82
C TYR A 146 3.41 6.32 2.78
N ARG A 147 3.58 6.93 1.61
CA ARG A 147 4.32 8.20 1.50
C ARG A 147 3.77 9.26 2.45
N ALA A 148 2.45 9.29 2.61
CA ALA A 148 1.78 10.19 3.54
C ALA A 148 2.17 9.95 5.02
N ASN A 149 2.53 8.72 5.41
CA ASN A 149 3.05 8.43 6.76
C ASN A 149 4.44 9.00 6.94
N LEU A 150 5.31 8.85 5.93
CA LEU A 150 6.66 9.41 5.96
C LEU A 150 6.60 10.95 5.99
N ASP A 151 5.78 11.57 5.14
CA ASP A 151 5.56 13.03 5.14
C ASP A 151 5.02 13.54 6.48
N ALA A 152 4.18 12.74 7.16
CA ALA A 152 3.65 13.09 8.48
C ALA A 152 4.73 13.05 9.56
N LEU A 153 5.63 12.06 9.54
CA LEU A 153 6.78 11.96 10.45
C LEU A 153 7.76 13.12 10.23
N GLU A 154 8.12 13.40 8.98
CA GLU A 154 8.95 14.56 8.62
C GLU A 154 8.27 15.89 9.06
N GLY A 155 6.95 16.01 8.84
CA GLY A 155 6.16 17.17 9.28
C GLY A 155 6.06 17.30 10.81
N ALA A 156 6.24 16.22 11.56
CA ALA A 156 6.35 16.21 13.01
C ALA A 156 7.74 16.59 13.52
N GLY A 157 8.75 16.72 12.64
CA GLY A 157 10.14 17.05 12.97
C GLY A 157 11.05 15.84 13.13
N VAL A 158 10.61 14.65 12.67
CA VAL A 158 11.41 13.42 12.70
C VAL A 158 12.43 13.44 11.55
N GLU A 159 13.68 13.12 11.85
CA GLU A 159 14.71 12.81 10.87
C GLU A 159 14.61 11.32 10.49
N LEU A 160 14.21 11.03 9.25
CA LEU A 160 14.18 9.66 8.74
C LEU A 160 15.58 9.26 8.28
N VAL A 161 16.17 8.25 8.93
CA VAL A 161 17.51 7.73 8.65
C VAL A 161 17.38 6.35 7.99
N PRO A 162 17.44 6.25 6.64
CA PRO A 162 17.29 4.97 5.97
C PRO A 162 18.48 4.05 6.25
N PHE A 163 18.20 2.76 6.39
CA PHE A 163 19.18 1.69 6.45
C PHE A 163 18.68 0.45 5.68
N SER A 164 19.60 -0.37 5.21
CA SER A 164 19.29 -1.59 4.47
C SER A 164 19.55 -2.85 5.31
N PRO A 165 18.50 -3.54 5.77
CA PRO A 165 18.68 -4.86 6.37
C PRO A 165 19.40 -5.89 5.48
N LEU A 166 19.36 -5.71 4.15
CA LEU A 166 20.04 -6.59 3.20
C LEU A 166 21.53 -6.30 3.01
N GLU A 167 21.94 -5.01 3.08
CA GLU A 167 23.28 -4.60 2.65
C GLU A 167 24.14 -4.03 3.78
N ASP A 168 23.52 -3.37 4.77
CA ASP A 168 24.27 -2.75 5.88
C ASP A 168 24.60 -3.79 6.94
N GLY A 169 25.76 -3.62 7.60
CA GLY A 169 26.23 -4.54 8.65
C GLY A 169 25.67 -4.22 10.04
N GLU A 170 25.22 -2.98 10.28
CA GLU A 170 24.71 -2.52 11.58
C GLU A 170 23.75 -1.35 11.41
N LEU A 171 22.98 -1.04 12.45
CA LEU A 171 22.12 0.13 12.48
C LEU A 171 22.95 1.43 12.45
N PRO A 172 22.44 2.50 11.82
CA PRO A 172 23.01 3.84 11.95
C PRO A 172 23.13 4.27 13.40
N LYS A 173 24.16 5.04 13.74
CA LYS A 173 24.38 5.54 15.11
C LYS A 173 23.41 6.65 15.47
N GLY A 174 23.08 6.73 16.77
CA GLY A 174 22.29 7.81 17.33
C GLY A 174 20.82 7.80 16.86
N LEU A 175 20.25 6.64 16.71
CA LEU A 175 18.81 6.47 16.49
C LEU A 175 18.04 6.52 17.81
N ASP A 176 16.87 7.12 17.78
CA ASP A 176 15.94 7.18 18.92
C ASP A 176 14.81 6.16 18.78
N GLY A 177 14.59 5.58 17.59
CA GLY A 177 13.60 4.55 17.35
C GLY A 177 13.72 3.93 15.97
N LEU A 178 12.93 2.87 15.72
CA LEU A 178 12.91 2.13 14.45
C LEU A 178 11.51 2.08 13.84
N TYR A 179 11.46 2.20 12.52
CA TYR A 179 10.28 1.88 11.72
C TYR A 179 10.65 0.85 10.64
N LEU A 180 10.13 -0.38 10.80
CA LEU A 180 10.28 -1.44 9.83
C LEU A 180 8.94 -1.64 9.11
N GLY A 181 8.83 -1.15 7.90
CA GLY A 181 7.61 -1.23 7.10
C GLY A 181 7.38 -2.58 6.45
N GLY A 182 6.35 -2.64 5.62
CA GLY A 182 6.04 -3.82 4.84
C GLY A 182 7.00 -4.04 3.67
N GLY A 183 6.82 -5.19 3.03
CA GLY A 183 7.63 -5.59 1.88
C GLY A 183 7.55 -7.09 1.64
N PHE A 184 8.63 -7.64 1.09
CA PHE A 184 8.74 -9.05 0.74
C PHE A 184 9.97 -9.72 1.41
N PRO A 185 10.10 -9.72 2.74
CA PRO A 185 11.25 -10.32 3.41
C PRO A 185 11.37 -11.82 3.12
N GLU A 186 10.26 -12.52 2.86
CA GLU A 186 10.25 -13.95 2.51
C GLU A 186 10.97 -14.25 1.19
N VAL A 187 10.97 -13.29 0.24
CA VAL A 187 11.72 -13.43 -1.02
C VAL A 187 13.21 -13.31 -0.79
N PHE A 188 13.61 -12.52 0.18
CA PHE A 188 15.01 -12.26 0.53
C PHE A 188 15.46 -12.96 1.80
N LYS A 189 14.67 -13.89 2.34
CA LYS A 189 14.91 -14.52 3.65
C LYS A 189 16.30 -15.12 3.83
N VAL A 190 16.87 -15.72 2.79
CA VAL A 190 18.22 -16.31 2.84
C VAL A 190 19.29 -15.22 3.06
N ARG A 191 19.18 -14.09 2.35
CA ARG A 191 20.11 -12.96 2.51
C ARG A 191 19.93 -12.27 3.86
N LEU A 192 18.69 -12.02 4.28
CA LEU A 192 18.38 -11.46 5.59
C LEU A 192 18.89 -12.35 6.73
N SER A 193 18.73 -13.67 6.60
CA SER A 193 19.24 -14.65 7.55
C SER A 193 20.77 -14.65 7.62
N ALA A 194 21.45 -14.53 6.48
CA ALA A 194 22.90 -14.47 6.41
C ALA A 194 23.52 -13.18 7.00
N ASN A 195 22.76 -12.09 7.07
CA ASN A 195 23.22 -10.83 7.66
C ASN A 195 23.10 -10.85 9.19
N ILE A 196 23.92 -11.69 9.81
CA ILE A 196 23.92 -11.93 11.27
C ILE A 196 24.21 -10.64 12.04
N SER A 197 25.16 -9.82 11.58
CA SER A 197 25.56 -8.59 12.28
C SER A 197 24.41 -7.56 12.34
N MET A 198 23.67 -7.35 11.25
CA MET A 198 22.49 -6.47 11.24
C MET A 198 21.38 -7.02 12.16
N ARG A 199 21.09 -8.34 12.09
CA ARG A 199 20.10 -8.97 12.96
C ARG A 199 20.43 -8.77 14.45
N GLN A 200 21.70 -8.95 14.81
CA GLN A 200 22.19 -8.73 16.18
C GLN A 200 22.13 -7.26 16.58
N SER A 201 22.50 -6.34 15.68
CA SER A 201 22.42 -4.89 15.93
C SER A 201 20.99 -4.47 16.25
N ILE A 202 20.01 -4.89 15.44
CA ILE A 202 18.58 -4.62 15.66
C ILE A 202 18.14 -5.25 16.99
N ARG A 203 18.43 -6.51 17.22
CA ARG A 203 18.04 -7.22 18.44
C ARG A 203 18.56 -6.52 19.69
N THR A 204 19.84 -6.17 19.72
CA THR A 204 20.47 -5.46 20.84
C THR A 204 19.81 -4.09 21.10
N ALA A 205 19.51 -3.33 20.04
CA ALA A 205 18.82 -2.06 20.16
C ALA A 205 17.41 -2.22 20.79
N LEU A 206 16.64 -3.22 20.35
CA LEU A 206 15.30 -3.49 20.89
C LEU A 206 15.35 -4.03 22.33
N GLU A 207 16.30 -4.90 22.65
CA GLU A 207 16.52 -5.42 24.00
C GLU A 207 16.96 -4.32 24.98
N SER A 208 17.65 -3.29 24.49
CA SER A 208 17.99 -2.08 25.29
C SER A 208 16.86 -1.07 25.40
N GLY A 209 15.68 -1.37 24.88
CA GLY A 209 14.46 -0.57 25.05
C GLY A 209 14.22 0.47 23.95
N MET A 210 14.94 0.41 22.81
CA MET A 210 14.66 1.30 21.68
C MET A 210 13.22 1.10 21.17
N PRO A 211 12.40 2.16 21.05
CA PRO A 211 11.06 2.07 20.52
C PRO A 211 11.06 1.58 19.06
N CYS A 212 10.14 0.68 18.75
CA CYS A 212 10.03 0.15 17.39
C CYS A 212 8.57 -0.06 16.99
N TYR A 213 8.26 0.36 15.78
CA TYR A 213 7.02 -0.03 15.11
C TYR A 213 7.35 -0.86 13.86
N ALA A 214 6.69 -2.01 13.74
CA ALA A 214 6.94 -2.91 12.61
C ALA A 214 5.63 -3.38 11.96
N GLU A 215 5.51 -3.19 10.65
CA GLU A 215 4.34 -3.57 9.86
C GLU A 215 4.65 -4.75 8.93
N CYS A 216 3.75 -5.73 8.89
CA CYS A 216 3.74 -6.82 7.91
C CYS A 216 5.12 -7.49 7.74
N GLY A 217 5.84 -7.19 6.67
CA GLY A 217 7.19 -7.70 6.44
C GLY A 217 8.18 -7.35 7.56
N GLY A 218 8.07 -6.14 8.13
CA GLY A 218 8.89 -5.72 9.27
C GLY A 218 8.66 -6.58 10.51
N MET A 219 7.39 -6.91 10.82
CA MET A 219 7.06 -7.85 11.90
C MET A 219 7.64 -9.24 11.62
N MET A 220 7.51 -9.74 10.38
CA MET A 220 8.05 -11.04 9.99
C MET A 220 9.57 -11.08 10.19
N TYR A 221 10.29 -10.00 9.89
CA TYR A 221 11.74 -9.91 10.09
C TYR A 221 12.14 -9.86 11.58
N LEU A 222 11.30 -9.25 12.45
CA LEU A 222 11.54 -9.25 13.90
C LEU A 222 11.22 -10.59 14.58
N SER A 223 10.50 -11.50 13.90
CA SER A 223 10.18 -12.85 14.39
C SER A 223 11.43 -13.74 14.49
N GLU A 224 11.32 -14.93 15.06
CA GLU A 224 12.42 -15.90 15.16
C GLU A 224 12.85 -16.43 13.80
N SER A 225 11.86 -16.70 12.93
CA SER A 225 12.14 -17.19 11.57
C SER A 225 11.04 -16.85 10.59
N ILE A 226 11.41 -16.86 9.30
CA ILE A 226 10.48 -16.97 8.16
C ILE A 226 10.75 -18.33 7.51
N ASP A 227 9.77 -19.24 7.58
CA ASP A 227 9.94 -20.69 7.32
C ASP A 227 11.12 -21.25 8.16
N SER A 228 12.18 -21.71 7.50
CA SER A 228 13.39 -22.22 8.15
C SER A 228 14.52 -21.20 8.27
N ALA A 229 14.36 -19.99 7.72
CA ALA A 229 15.40 -18.96 7.74
C ALA A 229 15.32 -18.15 9.02
N GLU A 230 16.39 -18.12 9.80
CA GLU A 230 16.49 -17.32 11.03
C GLU A 230 16.37 -15.83 10.72
N MET A 231 15.61 -15.11 11.56
CA MET A 231 15.42 -13.67 11.49
C MET A 231 15.99 -12.99 12.75
N VAL A 232 15.55 -11.78 13.07
CA VAL A 232 16.08 -11.01 14.25
C VAL A 232 15.85 -11.78 15.56
N GLY A 233 14.76 -12.55 15.67
CA GLY A 233 14.46 -13.36 16.84
C GLY A 233 14.10 -12.55 18.09
N PHE A 234 13.61 -11.33 17.89
CA PHE A 234 13.15 -10.50 19.00
C PHE A 234 11.72 -10.86 19.44
N LEU A 235 10.80 -11.02 18.50
CA LEU A 235 9.43 -11.42 18.79
C LEU A 235 9.33 -12.94 18.98
N PRO A 236 8.62 -13.44 20.02
CA PRO A 236 8.49 -14.87 20.31
C PRO A 236 7.45 -15.52 19.38
N GLN A 237 7.73 -15.55 18.09
CA GLN A 237 6.91 -16.19 17.08
C GLN A 237 7.72 -16.62 15.87
N VAL A 238 7.20 -17.57 15.11
CA VAL A 238 7.70 -17.96 13.80
C VAL A 238 6.68 -17.60 12.73
N CYS A 239 7.16 -17.25 11.53
CA CYS A 239 6.33 -17.00 10.36
C CYS A 239 6.48 -18.15 9.37
N ARG A 240 5.34 -18.63 8.83
CA ARG A 240 5.31 -19.66 7.77
C ARG A 240 4.59 -19.10 6.55
N MET A 241 5.23 -19.17 5.41
CA MET A 241 4.57 -18.79 4.16
C MET A 241 3.56 -19.87 3.75
N THR A 242 2.41 -19.44 3.25
CA THR A 242 1.33 -20.33 2.82
C THR A 242 0.90 -20.02 1.38
N ASP A 243 0.41 -21.02 0.68
CA ASP A 243 -0.14 -20.86 -0.69
C ASP A 243 -1.45 -20.08 -0.71
N ARG A 244 -2.14 -20.01 0.43
CA ARG A 244 -3.42 -19.32 0.56
C ARG A 244 -3.24 -17.97 1.24
N LEU A 245 -3.99 -17.00 0.76
CA LEU A 245 -4.09 -15.71 1.39
C LEU A 245 -4.69 -15.87 2.81
N GLN A 246 -3.94 -15.47 3.84
CA GLN A 246 -4.36 -15.60 5.25
C GLN A 246 -5.33 -14.49 5.63
N ARG A 247 -5.00 -13.25 5.26
CA ARG A 247 -5.85 -12.09 5.51
C ARG A 247 -5.83 -11.16 4.30
N PHE A 248 -6.98 -10.53 4.05
CA PHE A 248 -7.13 -9.60 2.92
C PHE A 248 -8.19 -8.54 3.18
N GLY A 249 -7.84 -7.30 2.93
CA GLY A 249 -8.73 -6.15 2.80
C GLY A 249 -8.83 -5.31 4.07
N TYR A 250 -9.86 -4.48 4.13
CA TYR A 250 -10.03 -3.51 5.21
C TYR A 250 -10.37 -4.17 6.53
N VAL A 251 -9.73 -3.65 7.58
CA VAL A 251 -9.93 -4.06 8.97
C VAL A 251 -10.09 -2.83 9.87
N LEU A 252 -10.66 -3.05 11.04
CA LEU A 252 -10.72 -2.08 12.13
C LEU A 252 -9.77 -2.57 13.22
N VAL A 253 -8.82 -1.73 13.59
CA VAL A 253 -7.84 -1.97 14.65
C VAL A 253 -8.32 -1.32 15.93
N ALA A 254 -8.84 -2.09 16.85
CA ALA A 254 -9.22 -1.60 18.18
C ALA A 254 -8.02 -1.66 19.11
N ASP A 255 -7.60 -0.51 19.58
CA ASP A 255 -6.50 -0.32 20.51
C ASP A 255 -6.96 -0.66 21.93
N LEU A 256 -6.40 -1.69 22.52
CA LEU A 256 -6.79 -2.19 23.84
C LEU A 256 -6.40 -1.26 24.99
N LYS A 257 -5.40 -0.37 24.77
CA LYS A 257 -4.96 0.59 25.79
C LYS A 257 -5.81 1.86 25.81
N THR A 258 -6.23 2.34 24.63
CA THR A 258 -6.97 3.61 24.52
C THR A 258 -8.46 3.43 24.25
N GLY A 259 -8.91 2.24 23.85
CA GLY A 259 -10.27 1.97 23.42
C GLY A 259 -10.64 2.58 22.05
N ARG A 260 -9.70 3.23 21.37
CA ARG A 260 -9.94 3.84 20.06
C ARG A 260 -9.88 2.79 18.95
N THR A 261 -10.58 3.05 17.87
CA THR A 261 -10.61 2.18 16.69
C THR A 261 -10.11 2.92 15.45
N TYR A 262 -9.25 2.27 14.68
CA TYR A 262 -8.58 2.82 13.52
C TYR A 262 -8.85 1.97 12.28
N PRO A 263 -9.15 2.57 11.12
CA PRO A 263 -9.19 1.84 9.86
C PRO A 263 -7.77 1.48 9.43
N ALA A 264 -7.61 0.24 8.97
CA ALA A 264 -6.36 -0.27 8.46
C ALA A 264 -6.61 -1.27 7.32
N HIS A 265 -5.54 -1.81 6.79
CA HIS A 265 -5.57 -2.83 5.74
C HIS A 265 -4.61 -3.96 6.09
N GLU A 266 -5.02 -5.20 5.84
CA GLU A 266 -4.14 -6.38 5.91
C GLU A 266 -4.12 -7.08 4.56
N PHE A 267 -2.94 -7.53 4.14
CA PHE A 267 -2.77 -8.33 2.94
C PHE A 267 -1.50 -9.20 3.05
N HIS A 268 -1.66 -10.46 3.44
CA HIS A 268 -0.50 -11.36 3.63
C HIS A 268 -0.85 -12.83 3.43
N HIS A 269 0.15 -13.59 2.99
CA HIS A 269 0.14 -15.05 2.89
C HIS A 269 0.84 -15.73 4.08
N ALA A 270 1.49 -14.98 4.95
CA ALA A 270 2.17 -15.52 6.10
C ALA A 270 1.18 -15.89 7.22
N ALA A 271 1.34 -17.07 7.80
CA ALA A 271 0.75 -17.45 9.07
C ALA A 271 1.81 -17.31 10.17
N THR A 272 1.39 -16.93 11.37
CA THR A 272 2.26 -16.82 12.54
C THR A 272 1.87 -17.84 13.60
N GLU A 273 2.87 -18.35 14.31
CA GLU A 273 2.73 -19.25 15.45
C GLU A 273 3.60 -18.72 16.59
N ALA A 274 2.96 -18.45 17.74
CA ALA A 274 3.67 -17.99 18.93
C ALA A 274 4.55 -19.11 19.49
N THR A 275 5.78 -18.79 19.88
CA THR A 275 6.76 -19.71 20.47
C THR A 275 6.92 -19.48 21.98
N GLY A 276 6.31 -18.41 22.52
CA GLY A 276 6.35 -18.02 23.92
C GLY A 276 5.16 -17.17 24.31
N GLU A 277 5.24 -16.50 25.47
CA GLU A 277 4.21 -15.56 25.88
C GLU A 277 4.11 -14.40 24.88
N ALA A 278 2.89 -14.14 24.40
CA ALA A 278 2.59 -13.10 23.45
C ALA A 278 1.55 -12.14 24.06
N ALA A 279 1.92 -10.87 24.17
CA ALA A 279 1.01 -9.79 24.48
C ALA A 279 0.61 -9.07 23.19
N TYR A 280 -0.60 -8.54 23.15
CA TYR A 280 -1.12 -7.85 21.98
C TYR A 280 -1.72 -6.50 22.38
N ASP A 281 -1.42 -5.47 21.61
CA ASP A 281 -1.94 -4.12 21.82
C ASP A 281 -3.30 -3.89 21.14
N PHE A 282 -3.67 -4.76 20.18
CA PHE A 282 -4.84 -4.57 19.35
C PHE A 282 -5.74 -5.79 19.29
N GLU A 283 -7.03 -5.53 19.13
CA GLU A 283 -7.99 -6.46 18.57
C GLU A 283 -8.30 -6.01 17.12
N ILE A 284 -8.07 -6.88 16.18
CA ILE A 284 -8.35 -6.62 14.76
C ILE A 284 -9.71 -7.20 14.41
N ARG A 285 -10.55 -6.42 13.73
CA ARG A 285 -11.89 -6.84 13.27
C ARG A 285 -12.01 -6.67 11.75
N LYS A 286 -12.60 -7.65 11.09
CA LYS A 286 -12.89 -7.55 9.66
C LYS A 286 -13.95 -6.47 9.43
N ALA A 287 -13.66 -5.45 8.62
CA ALA A 287 -14.59 -4.33 8.42
C ALA A 287 -15.95 -4.76 7.80
N SER A 288 -15.93 -5.76 6.89
CA SER A 288 -17.14 -6.29 6.25
C SER A 288 -17.89 -7.36 7.07
N ARG A 289 -17.27 -7.91 8.12
CA ARG A 289 -17.80 -8.94 9.03
C ARG A 289 -17.21 -8.75 10.42
N PRO A 290 -17.74 -7.80 11.22
CA PRO A 290 -17.15 -7.40 12.51
C PRO A 290 -17.12 -8.53 13.57
N GLU A 291 -17.91 -9.58 13.39
CA GLU A 291 -17.88 -10.79 14.22
C GLU A 291 -16.57 -11.60 14.07
N LEU A 292 -15.85 -11.40 12.97
CA LEU A 292 -14.54 -12.01 12.77
C LEU A 292 -13.46 -11.09 13.35
N CYS A 293 -12.89 -11.52 14.48
CA CYS A 293 -11.82 -10.81 15.16
C CYS A 293 -10.64 -11.73 15.48
N TRP A 294 -9.47 -11.11 15.68
CA TRP A 294 -8.23 -11.79 16.07
C TRP A 294 -7.29 -10.81 16.79
N PRO A 295 -6.36 -11.31 17.61
CA PRO A 295 -5.35 -10.46 18.22
C PRO A 295 -4.36 -9.92 17.17
N GLY A 296 -3.87 -8.70 17.38
CA GLY A 296 -2.86 -8.07 16.52
C GLY A 296 -2.01 -7.06 17.29
N GLY A 297 -0.96 -6.55 16.63
CA GLY A 297 -0.02 -5.68 17.30
C GLY A 297 0.70 -6.39 18.43
N MET A 298 1.44 -7.48 18.12
CA MET A 298 2.25 -8.15 19.12
C MET A 298 3.18 -7.14 19.80
N HIS A 299 3.17 -7.16 21.13
CA HIS A 299 3.92 -6.24 21.96
C HIS A 299 5.02 -6.96 22.73
N LYS A 300 6.25 -6.42 22.66
CA LYS A 300 7.36 -6.84 23.50
C LYS A 300 8.28 -5.67 23.78
N GLY A 301 8.52 -5.35 25.06
CA GLY A 301 9.29 -4.15 25.46
C GLY A 301 8.62 -2.88 24.90
N ASN A 302 9.37 -2.07 24.17
CA ASN A 302 8.86 -0.87 23.49
C ASN A 302 8.57 -1.11 22.00
N THR A 303 8.33 -2.35 21.61
CA THR A 303 8.04 -2.73 20.22
C THR A 303 6.57 -3.09 20.06
N THR A 304 5.90 -2.50 19.07
CA THR A 304 4.59 -2.94 18.59
C THR A 304 4.72 -3.40 17.13
N ALA A 305 4.30 -4.63 16.84
CA ALA A 305 4.45 -5.22 15.51
C ALA A 305 3.21 -6.00 15.09
N GLY A 306 2.77 -5.84 13.83
CA GLY A 306 1.56 -6.52 13.33
C GLY A 306 1.45 -6.52 11.81
N PHE A 307 0.44 -7.23 11.30
CA PHE A 307 0.17 -7.25 9.85
C PHE A 307 -0.64 -6.05 9.37
N ALA A 308 -1.36 -5.38 10.26
CA ALA A 308 -2.20 -4.25 9.89
C ALA A 308 -1.34 -3.03 9.50
N HIS A 309 -1.59 -2.49 8.32
CA HIS A 309 -0.97 -1.25 7.84
C HIS A 309 -1.81 -0.06 8.30
N LEU A 310 -1.22 0.77 9.17
CA LEU A 310 -1.86 1.96 9.74
C LEU A 310 -1.56 3.20 8.90
N HIS A 311 -2.57 4.02 8.66
CA HIS A 311 -2.42 5.31 8.00
C HIS A 311 -2.38 6.42 9.06
N PHE A 312 -1.20 6.97 9.35
CA PHE A 312 -0.97 7.91 10.47
C PHE A 312 -1.81 9.20 10.39
N LEU A 313 -2.19 9.61 9.17
CA LEU A 313 -3.05 10.78 9.01
C LEU A 313 -4.50 10.55 9.46
N SER A 314 -4.92 9.32 9.64
CA SER A 314 -6.22 9.01 10.23
C SER A 314 -6.24 9.38 11.72
N HIS A 315 -5.10 9.20 12.38
CA HIS A 315 -4.92 9.45 13.80
C HIS A 315 -3.48 9.86 14.11
N PRO A 316 -3.13 11.15 14.00
CA PRO A 316 -1.77 11.62 14.16
C PRO A 316 -1.12 11.31 15.53
N GLU A 317 -1.93 11.11 16.57
CA GLU A 317 -1.48 10.68 17.90
C GLU A 317 -0.77 9.33 17.92
N TRP A 318 -0.93 8.49 16.89
CA TRP A 318 -0.17 7.26 16.74
C TRP A 318 1.33 7.50 16.73
N MET A 319 1.78 8.57 16.08
CA MET A 319 3.19 8.90 15.96
C MET A 319 3.84 9.12 17.35
N GLU A 320 3.14 9.78 18.26
CA GLU A 320 3.65 9.91 19.65
C GLU A 320 3.67 8.58 20.38
N ARG A 321 2.59 7.82 20.27
CA ARG A 321 2.41 6.60 21.04
C ARG A 321 3.38 5.49 20.64
N LEU A 322 3.72 5.38 19.36
CA LEU A 322 4.58 4.30 18.87
C LEU A 322 6.06 4.52 19.22
N TRP A 323 6.48 5.76 19.48
CA TRP A 323 7.89 6.10 19.67
C TRP A 323 8.17 6.96 20.92
N ARG A 324 7.20 7.16 21.78
CA ARG A 324 7.34 7.75 23.12
C ARG A 324 6.77 6.82 24.18
#